data_4bf8c202021c5dc4fa625d0a1da965da
#
_entry.id   4bf8c202021c5dc4fa625d0a1da965da
#
_cell.length_a   1.000
_cell.length_b   1.000
_cell.length_c   1.000
_cell.angle_alpha   90.00
_cell.angle_beta   90.00
_cell.angle_gamma   90.00
#
_symmetry.space_group_name_H-M   'P 1'
#
loop_
_entity.id
_entity.type
_entity.pdbx_description
1 polymer ?
#
loop_
_entity_poly.entity_id
_entity_poly.type
_entity_poly.pdbx_seq_one_letter_code
_entity_poly.pdbx_strand_id
1 'polypeptide(L)'
;MIKPSTQAALNITLIIFLLALISSIAILSYVPPVSKDALTHHLAVPKLYLNHGGIYEIPSLEFSYYPMNIDLLYMIPLYLGNDILAKYIHFIFALLTGWLIFDYLKRKINNLSALFGALLFLSIPIIVKLSVNVYVDLGLVFFSTVSILFLLKWAEKDFQLKYLIISALSCGFALGTKYNGLIVLFLLTLFVPFIYSRYFQNSTRSQYRAIYYGAFFLFISLLLFSPWLIKNFIWTNNPLYPLFDNWFNPANLDSISSIGPFAQRRMLYQESLWETLLIPLRIFFQGQDNNPRYFDGKLNPFLVILPFFAFCGRKNDPSELQREIKILFAFAILFLLFAFFMRDMRIRYITPIIAPLVILSVFGLDKIYRFEKKEYSETSKKIRIGLVSMLVCFMLFLNARYIVEQFRYIAPLSYISGRVGRDEYIEKYRPEHAVIQYANKNLSDNARILGIFIGNRGYYSDREVVFFNIKLFRKTIDSAVSAERLLYDIKNKGISHLIIGFDLFNEWANINFGKREKEILGNFLKNHLHLLFSKGGYGLYKCI
;
A
#
# COMPACT_ATOMS: atom_id res chain seq x y z
N MET A 1 4.21 41.36 -2.42
CA MET A 1 2.93 40.63 -2.63
C MET A 1 2.74 40.42 -4.15
N ILE A 2 2.27 39.23 -4.56
CA ILE A 2 1.89 38.98 -5.96
C ILE A 2 0.67 39.87 -6.29
N LYS A 3 0.64 40.48 -7.49
CA LYS A 3 -0.53 41.25 -7.94
C LYS A 3 -1.77 40.35 -7.91
N PRO A 4 -2.95 40.84 -7.50
CA PRO A 4 -4.18 40.03 -7.42
C PRO A 4 -4.54 39.33 -8.74
N SER A 5 -4.33 39.98 -9.89
CA SER A 5 -4.53 39.40 -11.22
C SER A 5 -3.58 38.21 -11.50
N THR A 6 -2.31 38.31 -11.10
CA THR A 6 -1.32 37.23 -11.24
C THR A 6 -1.66 36.05 -10.31
N GLN A 7 -2.13 36.33 -9.08
CA GLN A 7 -2.55 35.29 -8.15
C GLN A 7 -3.79 34.54 -8.64
N ALA A 8 -4.76 35.24 -9.21
CA ALA A 8 -5.93 34.61 -9.83
C ALA A 8 -5.53 33.71 -11.02
N ALA A 9 -4.65 34.18 -11.90
CA ALA A 9 -4.13 33.40 -13.02
C ALA A 9 -3.41 32.13 -12.55
N LEU A 10 -2.55 32.23 -11.53
CA LEU A 10 -1.85 31.06 -10.95
C LEU A 10 -2.83 30.05 -10.33
N ASN A 11 -3.86 30.52 -9.62
CA ASN A 11 -4.89 29.63 -9.06
C ASN A 11 -5.64 28.88 -10.18
N ILE A 12 -6.03 29.58 -11.26
CA ILE A 12 -6.70 28.96 -12.42
C ILE A 12 -5.78 27.93 -13.07
N THR A 13 -4.50 28.24 -13.27
CA THR A 13 -3.51 27.32 -13.84
C THR A 13 -3.37 26.06 -12.99
N LEU A 14 -3.27 26.18 -11.65
CA LEU A 14 -3.19 25.02 -10.76
C LEU A 14 -4.48 24.19 -10.77
N ILE A 15 -5.65 24.81 -10.87
CA ILE A 15 -6.93 24.10 -10.99
C ILE A 15 -6.96 23.30 -12.30
N ILE A 16 -6.54 23.90 -13.44
CA ILE A 16 -6.47 23.21 -14.72
C ILE A 16 -5.52 22.00 -14.62
N PHE A 17 -4.33 22.17 -14.05
CA PHE A 17 -3.41 21.05 -13.86
C PHE A 17 -3.96 19.96 -12.94
N LEU A 18 -4.66 20.35 -11.88
CA LEU A 18 -5.29 19.41 -10.96
C LEU A 18 -6.40 18.60 -11.67
N LEU A 19 -7.25 19.26 -12.44
CA LEU A 19 -8.31 18.59 -13.23
C LEU A 19 -7.70 17.67 -14.30
N ALA A 20 -6.66 18.12 -15.01
CA ALA A 20 -5.94 17.31 -15.99
C ALA A 20 -5.30 16.07 -15.35
N LEU A 21 -4.71 16.22 -14.16
CA LEU A 21 -4.13 15.12 -13.39
C LEU A 21 -5.21 14.10 -12.95
N ILE A 22 -6.31 14.58 -12.37
CA ILE A 22 -7.43 13.73 -11.93
C ILE A 22 -8.00 12.95 -13.12
N SER A 23 -8.23 13.62 -14.25
CA SER A 23 -8.70 12.98 -15.48
C SER A 23 -7.71 11.96 -16.02
N SER A 24 -6.41 12.26 -15.96
CA SER A 24 -5.35 11.32 -16.37
C SER A 24 -5.35 10.05 -15.52
N ILE A 25 -5.46 10.18 -14.19
CA ILE A 25 -5.54 9.02 -13.28
C ILE A 25 -6.83 8.24 -13.51
N ALA A 26 -7.96 8.92 -13.74
CA ALA A 26 -9.23 8.27 -14.04
C ALA A 26 -9.15 7.44 -15.34
N ILE A 27 -8.55 7.97 -16.40
CA ILE A 27 -8.30 7.26 -17.67
C ILE A 27 -7.39 6.06 -17.44
N LEU A 28 -6.28 6.22 -16.70
CA LEU A 28 -5.36 5.12 -16.37
C LEU A 28 -6.04 4.02 -15.54
N SER A 29 -7.05 4.36 -14.75
CA SER A 29 -7.79 3.41 -13.92
C SER A 29 -8.83 2.61 -14.71
N TYR A 30 -9.24 3.06 -15.90
CA TYR A 30 -10.32 2.47 -16.69
C TYR A 30 -9.86 1.24 -17.50
N VAL A 31 -9.13 0.33 -16.86
CA VAL A 31 -8.69 -0.95 -17.43
C VAL A 31 -8.91 -2.08 -16.43
N PRO A 32 -9.04 -3.34 -16.86
CA PRO A 32 -9.20 -4.47 -15.93
C PRO A 32 -8.10 -4.54 -14.89
N PRO A 33 -8.38 -5.03 -13.66
CA PRO A 33 -7.36 -5.23 -12.63
C PRO A 33 -6.36 -6.32 -13.04
N VAL A 34 -5.06 -5.99 -13.01
CA VAL A 34 -3.98 -6.93 -13.33
C VAL A 34 -2.87 -6.97 -12.28
N SER A 35 -2.96 -6.15 -11.22
CA SER A 35 -1.94 -6.13 -10.18
C SER A 35 -1.98 -7.41 -9.34
N LYS A 36 -0.80 -7.89 -8.91
CA LYS A 36 -0.67 -9.16 -8.17
C LYS A 36 -1.58 -9.18 -6.94
N ASP A 37 -1.47 -8.17 -6.09
CA ASP A 37 -2.17 -8.15 -4.81
C ASP A 37 -3.70 -8.03 -4.99
N ALA A 38 -4.17 -7.28 -6.02
CA ALA A 38 -5.59 -7.25 -6.38
C ALA A 38 -6.11 -8.66 -6.66
N LEU A 39 -5.40 -9.42 -7.50
CA LEU A 39 -5.83 -10.76 -7.93
C LEU A 39 -5.59 -11.85 -6.89
N THR A 40 -4.69 -11.60 -5.91
CA THR A 40 -4.37 -12.56 -4.85
C THR A 40 -5.34 -12.43 -3.67
N HIS A 41 -5.69 -11.19 -3.24
CA HIS A 41 -6.49 -11.00 -2.03
C HIS A 41 -7.46 -9.80 -2.07
N HIS A 42 -7.09 -8.62 -2.57
CA HIS A 42 -7.96 -7.45 -2.49
C HIS A 42 -9.28 -7.57 -3.26
N LEU A 43 -9.32 -8.38 -4.32
CA LEU A 43 -10.55 -8.76 -5.03
C LEU A 43 -10.92 -10.23 -4.82
N ALA A 44 -9.90 -11.11 -4.67
CA ALA A 44 -10.16 -12.55 -4.55
C ALA A 44 -10.91 -12.90 -3.27
N VAL A 45 -10.49 -12.36 -2.11
CA VAL A 45 -11.16 -12.62 -0.83
C VAL A 45 -12.57 -12.04 -0.79
N PRO A 46 -12.82 -10.76 -1.18
CA PRO A 46 -14.19 -10.23 -1.31
C PRO A 46 -15.08 -11.04 -2.26
N LYS A 47 -14.56 -11.53 -3.42
CA LYS A 47 -15.30 -12.42 -4.32
C LYS A 47 -15.71 -13.71 -3.61
N LEU A 48 -14.79 -14.34 -2.85
CA LEU A 48 -15.08 -15.56 -2.10
C LEU A 48 -16.12 -15.32 -0.99
N TYR A 49 -16.06 -14.20 -0.29
CA TYR A 49 -17.06 -13.81 0.70
C TYR A 49 -18.45 -13.58 0.07
N LEU A 50 -18.52 -12.94 -1.09
CA LEU A 50 -19.77 -12.78 -1.84
C LEU A 50 -20.36 -14.13 -2.25
N ASN A 51 -19.54 -15.03 -2.80
CA ASN A 51 -19.98 -16.34 -3.25
C ASN A 51 -20.44 -17.24 -2.09
N HIS A 52 -19.83 -17.10 -0.91
CA HIS A 52 -20.21 -17.84 0.30
C HIS A 52 -21.43 -17.22 1.02
N GLY A 53 -21.75 -15.96 0.74
CA GLY A 53 -22.82 -15.23 1.42
C GLY A 53 -22.40 -14.62 2.77
N GLY A 54 -21.10 -14.52 3.07
CA GLY A 54 -20.60 -13.94 4.31
C GLY A 54 -19.11 -14.14 4.52
N ILE A 55 -18.58 -13.55 5.60
CA ILE A 55 -17.19 -13.69 6.01
C ILE A 55 -16.98 -15.08 6.63
N TYR A 56 -16.03 -15.84 6.13
CA TYR A 56 -15.65 -17.15 6.62
C TYR A 56 -14.14 -17.34 6.58
N GLU A 57 -13.63 -18.34 7.28
CA GLU A 57 -12.21 -18.65 7.32
C GLU A 57 -11.75 -19.29 6.00
N ILE A 58 -10.65 -18.78 5.42
CA ILE A 58 -10.03 -19.30 4.20
C ILE A 58 -8.57 -19.67 4.51
N PRO A 59 -8.32 -20.87 5.06
CA PRO A 59 -6.97 -21.26 5.54
C PRO A 59 -5.90 -21.27 4.45
N SER A 60 -6.30 -21.48 3.19
CA SER A 60 -5.39 -21.44 2.03
C SER A 60 -4.93 -20.04 1.64
N LEU A 61 -5.56 -18.97 2.19
CA LEU A 61 -5.27 -17.57 1.88
C LEU A 61 -4.90 -16.80 3.14
N GLU A 62 -3.61 -16.76 3.48
CA GLU A 62 -3.09 -16.04 4.66
C GLU A 62 -3.58 -14.59 4.74
N PHE A 63 -3.71 -13.92 3.59
CA PHE A 63 -4.19 -12.54 3.55
C PHE A 63 -5.66 -12.36 3.96
N SER A 64 -6.49 -13.43 4.02
CA SER A 64 -7.88 -13.38 4.51
C SER A 64 -7.96 -13.08 6.00
N TYR A 65 -6.88 -13.30 6.73
CA TYR A 65 -6.77 -12.98 8.16
C TYR A 65 -6.44 -11.50 8.42
N TYR A 66 -5.96 -10.77 7.41
CA TYR A 66 -5.63 -9.35 7.56
C TYR A 66 -6.89 -8.49 7.75
N PRO A 67 -6.75 -7.29 8.32
CA PRO A 67 -7.85 -6.32 8.37
C PRO A 67 -8.29 -5.92 6.97
N MET A 68 -9.62 -5.85 6.73
CA MET A 68 -10.18 -5.74 5.37
C MET A 68 -11.23 -4.63 5.22
N ASN A 69 -11.19 -3.54 6.02
CA ASN A 69 -12.22 -2.49 5.93
C ASN A 69 -12.42 -1.95 4.51
N ILE A 70 -11.33 -1.73 3.77
CA ILE A 70 -11.42 -1.22 2.38
C ILE A 70 -11.76 -2.36 1.42
N ASP A 71 -11.24 -3.57 1.64
CA ASP A 71 -11.54 -4.72 0.79
C ASP A 71 -13.04 -5.06 0.82
N LEU A 72 -13.70 -4.91 1.97
CA LEU A 72 -15.15 -5.10 2.07
C LEU A 72 -15.94 -4.07 1.24
N LEU A 73 -15.43 -2.85 1.06
CA LEU A 73 -16.06 -1.89 0.15
C LEU A 73 -15.99 -2.35 -1.31
N TYR A 74 -15.00 -3.16 -1.68
CA TYR A 74 -14.89 -3.72 -3.02
C TYR A 74 -15.94 -4.79 -3.32
N MET A 75 -16.61 -5.33 -2.30
CA MET A 75 -17.76 -6.21 -2.52
C MET A 75 -18.88 -5.52 -3.30
N ILE A 76 -19.06 -4.19 -3.13
CA ILE A 76 -20.10 -3.42 -3.83
C ILE A 76 -19.90 -3.48 -5.34
N PRO A 77 -18.76 -3.03 -5.92
CA PRO A 77 -18.55 -3.12 -7.36
C PRO A 77 -18.48 -4.57 -7.87
N LEU A 78 -17.99 -5.52 -7.07
CA LEU A 78 -17.99 -6.94 -7.45
C LEU A 78 -19.40 -7.50 -7.56
N TYR A 79 -20.30 -7.17 -6.63
CA TYR A 79 -21.72 -7.53 -6.69
C TYR A 79 -22.39 -6.96 -7.94
N LEU A 80 -22.00 -5.76 -8.37
CA LEU A 80 -22.46 -5.12 -9.60
C LEU A 80 -21.77 -5.66 -10.87
N GLY A 81 -20.89 -6.66 -10.76
CA GLY A 81 -20.18 -7.26 -11.90
C GLY A 81 -19.11 -6.34 -12.53
N ASN A 82 -18.65 -5.31 -11.82
CA ASN A 82 -17.70 -4.34 -12.37
C ASN A 82 -16.48 -4.11 -11.44
N ASP A 83 -15.43 -4.90 -11.65
CA ASP A 83 -14.20 -4.84 -10.86
C ASP A 83 -13.32 -3.60 -11.14
N ILE A 84 -13.52 -2.89 -12.24
CA ILE A 84 -12.84 -1.63 -12.54
C ILE A 84 -13.24 -0.56 -11.53
N LEU A 85 -14.50 -0.55 -11.08
CA LEU A 85 -15.00 0.41 -10.09
C LEU A 85 -14.27 0.32 -8.74
N ALA A 86 -13.71 -0.84 -8.39
CA ALA A 86 -12.90 -0.99 -7.18
C ALA A 86 -11.66 -0.07 -7.18
N LYS A 87 -11.05 0.19 -8.36
CA LYS A 87 -9.95 1.16 -8.50
C LYS A 87 -10.40 2.58 -8.19
N TYR A 88 -11.60 2.97 -8.64
CA TYR A 88 -12.14 4.30 -8.37
C TYR A 88 -12.47 4.49 -6.88
N ILE A 89 -12.96 3.46 -6.19
CA ILE A 89 -13.14 3.49 -4.74
C ILE A 89 -11.80 3.78 -4.05
N HIS A 90 -10.73 3.08 -4.46
CA HIS A 90 -9.38 3.33 -3.91
C HIS A 90 -8.88 4.74 -4.24
N PHE A 91 -9.09 5.22 -5.47
CA PHE A 91 -8.70 6.56 -5.90
C PHE A 91 -9.43 7.68 -5.15
N ILE A 92 -10.70 7.48 -4.77
CA ILE A 92 -11.47 8.45 -3.96
C ILE A 92 -10.73 8.77 -2.66
N PHE A 93 -10.07 7.82 -2.01
CA PHE A 93 -9.28 8.08 -0.81
C PHE A 93 -8.08 9.00 -1.06
N ALA A 94 -7.46 8.93 -2.26
CA ALA A 94 -6.43 9.90 -2.63
C ALA A 94 -7.02 11.30 -2.83
N LEU A 95 -8.17 11.42 -3.48
CA LEU A 95 -8.86 12.71 -3.66
C LEU A 95 -9.26 13.33 -2.32
N LEU A 96 -9.82 12.54 -1.41
CA LEU A 96 -10.17 12.97 -0.06
C LEU A 96 -8.93 13.40 0.75
N THR A 97 -7.80 12.70 0.61
CA THR A 97 -6.54 13.11 1.24
C THR A 97 -6.01 14.41 0.64
N GLY A 98 -6.07 14.56 -0.69
CA GLY A 98 -5.72 15.81 -1.38
C GLY A 98 -6.57 16.99 -0.90
N TRP A 99 -7.88 16.75 -0.69
CA TRP A 99 -8.79 17.76 -0.11
C TRP A 99 -8.43 18.12 1.34
N LEU A 100 -8.07 17.15 2.18
CA LEU A 100 -7.60 17.41 3.56
C LEU A 100 -6.34 18.28 3.58
N ILE A 101 -5.38 17.99 2.70
CA ILE A 101 -4.16 18.78 2.56
C ILE A 101 -4.50 20.20 2.10
N PHE A 102 -5.41 20.33 1.10
CA PHE A 102 -5.89 21.61 0.62
C PHE A 102 -6.54 22.42 1.74
N ASP A 103 -7.51 21.85 2.48
CA ASP A 103 -8.21 22.54 3.56
C ASP A 103 -7.25 22.98 4.68
N TYR A 104 -6.31 22.12 5.07
CA TYR A 104 -5.33 22.45 6.09
C TYR A 104 -4.40 23.59 5.65
N LEU A 105 -3.81 23.51 4.45
CA LEU A 105 -2.89 24.53 3.93
C LEU A 105 -3.58 25.86 3.62
N LYS A 106 -4.83 25.83 3.17
CA LYS A 106 -5.65 27.04 2.94
C LYS A 106 -5.83 27.83 4.23
N ARG A 107 -6.10 27.14 5.35
CA ARG A 107 -6.26 27.79 6.66
C ARG A 107 -4.94 28.30 7.25
N LYS A 108 -3.82 27.63 6.98
CA LYS A 108 -2.53 27.95 7.60
C LYS A 108 -1.67 28.89 6.74
N ILE A 109 -1.83 28.93 5.42
CA ILE A 109 -1.01 29.73 4.50
C ILE A 109 -1.90 30.60 3.60
N ASN A 110 -2.42 30.02 2.50
CA ASN A 110 -3.30 30.66 1.52
C ASN A 110 -3.82 29.63 0.47
N ASN A 111 -4.70 30.10 -0.41
CA ASN A 111 -5.33 29.28 -1.43
C ASN A 111 -4.34 28.72 -2.48
N LEU A 112 -3.34 29.52 -2.90
CA LEU A 112 -2.33 29.09 -3.87
C LEU A 112 -1.50 27.93 -3.34
N SER A 113 -0.99 28.04 -2.11
CA SER A 113 -0.24 26.99 -1.43
C SER A 113 -1.09 25.73 -1.21
N ALA A 114 -2.37 25.89 -0.95
CA ALA A 114 -3.32 24.79 -0.78
C ALA A 114 -3.54 24.01 -2.08
N LEU A 115 -3.81 24.70 -3.19
CA LEU A 115 -3.93 24.07 -4.52
C LEU A 115 -2.64 23.36 -4.93
N PHE A 116 -1.50 24.00 -4.69
CA PHE A 116 -0.21 23.40 -4.97
C PHE A 116 0.04 22.14 -4.12
N GLY A 117 -0.28 22.15 -2.83
CA GLY A 117 -0.15 21.00 -1.95
C GLY A 117 -1.00 19.81 -2.39
N ALA A 118 -2.25 20.05 -2.78
CA ALA A 118 -3.12 19.01 -3.32
C ALA A 118 -2.59 18.45 -4.66
N LEU A 119 -2.15 19.31 -5.57
CA LEU A 119 -1.54 18.92 -6.85
C LEU A 119 -0.26 18.10 -6.62
N LEU A 120 0.62 18.57 -5.73
CA LEU A 120 1.84 17.87 -5.39
C LEU A 120 1.54 16.47 -4.84
N PHE A 121 0.63 16.35 -3.87
CA PHE A 121 0.25 15.06 -3.28
C PHE A 121 -0.26 14.08 -4.34
N LEU A 122 -1.27 14.49 -5.12
CA LEU A 122 -1.90 13.63 -6.12
C LEU A 122 -0.96 13.24 -7.26
N SER A 123 0.06 14.07 -7.55
CA SER A 123 1.03 13.80 -8.61
C SER A 123 2.22 12.94 -8.19
N ILE A 124 2.42 12.67 -6.88
CA ILE A 124 3.53 11.83 -6.41
C ILE A 124 3.45 10.43 -7.05
N PRO A 125 4.55 9.91 -7.61
CA PRO A 125 4.56 8.65 -8.34
C PRO A 125 3.87 7.49 -7.63
N ILE A 126 4.17 7.26 -6.34
CA ILE A 126 3.51 6.17 -5.60
C ILE A 126 2.01 6.41 -5.42
N ILE A 127 1.56 7.65 -5.24
CA ILE A 127 0.12 7.96 -5.12
C ILE A 127 -0.59 7.68 -6.45
N VAL A 128 0.01 8.06 -7.58
CA VAL A 128 -0.49 7.72 -8.92
C VAL A 128 -0.55 6.19 -9.10
N LYS A 129 0.55 5.47 -8.79
CA LYS A 129 0.61 4.00 -8.87
C LYS A 129 -0.50 3.33 -8.08
N LEU A 130 -0.73 3.76 -6.85
CA LEU A 130 -1.76 3.22 -5.98
C LEU A 130 -3.16 3.56 -6.47
N SER A 131 -3.38 4.78 -6.99
CA SER A 131 -4.68 5.26 -7.49
C SER A 131 -5.20 4.45 -8.68
N VAL A 132 -4.31 3.88 -9.50
CA VAL A 132 -4.69 3.09 -10.69
C VAL A 132 -4.79 1.58 -10.42
N ASN A 133 -4.62 1.17 -9.16
CA ASN A 133 -4.67 -0.23 -8.74
C ASN A 133 -5.69 -0.48 -7.63
N VAL A 134 -6.14 -1.73 -7.49
CA VAL A 134 -6.97 -2.15 -6.36
C VAL A 134 -6.05 -2.57 -5.22
N TYR A 135 -5.77 -1.63 -4.33
CA TYR A 135 -5.04 -1.80 -3.08
C TYR A 135 -5.85 -1.19 -1.93
N VAL A 136 -5.27 -1.12 -0.74
CA VAL A 136 -5.90 -0.50 0.45
C VAL A 136 -5.07 0.65 1.01
N ASP A 137 -3.89 0.88 0.44
CA ASP A 137 -2.89 1.82 0.96
C ASP A 137 -3.39 3.26 0.98
N LEU A 138 -4.21 3.71 0.00
CA LEU A 138 -4.77 5.07 -0.01
C LEU A 138 -5.83 5.27 1.09
N GLY A 139 -6.56 4.22 1.47
CA GLY A 139 -7.41 4.25 2.65
C GLY A 139 -6.60 4.44 3.94
N LEU A 140 -5.49 3.70 4.07
CA LEU A 140 -4.55 3.89 5.18
C LEU A 140 -4.00 5.32 5.23
N VAL A 141 -3.59 5.89 4.09
CA VAL A 141 -3.11 7.29 3.99
C VAL A 141 -4.19 8.27 4.43
N PHE A 142 -5.42 8.12 3.94
CA PHE A 142 -6.53 8.98 4.27
C PHE A 142 -6.83 8.96 5.77
N PHE A 143 -7.07 7.79 6.35
CA PHE A 143 -7.42 7.67 7.75
C PHE A 143 -6.28 8.10 8.68
N SER A 144 -5.02 7.81 8.33
CA SER A 144 -3.86 8.30 9.08
C SER A 144 -3.75 9.83 9.02
N THR A 145 -4.02 10.42 7.85
CA THR A 145 -4.01 11.89 7.68
C THR A 145 -5.13 12.55 8.46
N VAL A 146 -6.36 12.01 8.41
CA VAL A 146 -7.47 12.50 9.26
C VAL A 146 -7.07 12.43 10.72
N SER A 147 -6.54 11.29 11.17
CA SER A 147 -6.18 11.09 12.57
C SER A 147 -5.18 12.12 13.06
N ILE A 148 -4.07 12.34 12.36
CA ILE A 148 -3.06 13.31 12.79
C ILE A 148 -3.56 14.77 12.67
N LEU A 149 -4.28 15.14 11.61
CA LEU A 149 -4.78 16.51 11.46
C LEU A 149 -5.86 16.85 12.49
N PHE A 150 -6.71 15.88 12.87
CA PHE A 150 -7.69 16.10 13.93
C PHE A 150 -7.06 16.08 15.33
N LEU A 151 -5.94 15.37 15.52
CA LEU A 151 -5.14 15.49 16.74
C LEU A 151 -4.54 16.89 16.88
N LEU A 152 -4.00 17.48 15.80
CA LEU A 152 -3.54 18.88 15.79
C LEU A 152 -4.69 19.85 16.08
N LYS A 153 -5.84 19.62 15.45
CA LYS A 153 -7.05 20.43 15.66
C LYS A 153 -7.60 20.31 17.09
N TRP A 154 -7.43 19.16 17.74
CA TRP A 154 -7.77 18.98 19.16
C TRP A 154 -6.97 19.94 20.05
N ALA A 155 -5.66 20.07 19.80
CA ALA A 155 -4.82 21.04 20.52
C ALA A 155 -5.16 22.50 20.17
N GLU A 156 -5.45 22.79 18.88
CA GLU A 156 -5.84 24.14 18.40
C GLU A 156 -7.18 24.61 18.99
N LYS A 157 -8.10 23.69 19.28
CA LYS A 157 -9.47 23.96 19.74
C LYS A 157 -9.66 23.63 21.23
N ASP A 158 -8.71 24.08 22.07
CA ASP A 158 -8.76 23.99 23.53
C ASP A 158 -9.13 22.58 24.06
N PHE A 159 -8.59 21.55 23.41
CA PHE A 159 -8.77 20.16 23.80
C PHE A 159 -10.22 19.67 23.83
N GLN A 160 -11.07 20.19 22.93
CA GLN A 160 -12.45 19.71 22.80
C GLN A 160 -12.49 18.22 22.39
N LEU A 161 -13.09 17.38 23.20
CA LEU A 161 -13.07 15.92 23.10
C LEU A 161 -13.55 15.38 21.74
N LYS A 162 -14.48 16.08 21.06
CA LYS A 162 -14.96 15.69 19.72
C LYS A 162 -13.85 15.52 18.69
N TYR A 163 -12.81 16.35 18.73
CA TYR A 163 -11.68 16.25 17.79
C TYR A 163 -10.78 15.07 18.12
N LEU A 164 -10.58 14.76 19.40
CA LEU A 164 -9.85 13.57 19.83
C LEU A 164 -10.60 12.28 19.44
N ILE A 165 -11.94 12.26 19.60
CA ILE A 165 -12.78 11.13 19.18
C ILE A 165 -12.64 10.90 17.65
N ILE A 166 -12.76 11.95 16.82
CA ILE A 166 -12.60 11.81 15.36
C ILE A 166 -11.19 11.29 15.02
N SER A 167 -10.16 11.79 15.69
CA SER A 167 -8.78 11.32 15.54
C SER A 167 -8.66 9.83 15.89
N ALA A 168 -9.20 9.39 17.02
CA ALA A 168 -9.14 8.01 17.48
C ALA A 168 -9.93 7.06 16.58
N LEU A 169 -11.15 7.43 16.17
CA LEU A 169 -11.97 6.65 15.22
C LEU A 169 -11.22 6.48 13.89
N SER A 170 -10.63 7.56 13.38
CA SER A 170 -9.84 7.49 12.13
C SER A 170 -8.61 6.60 12.28
N CYS A 171 -7.94 6.62 13.43
CA CYS A 171 -6.85 5.70 13.73
C CYS A 171 -7.33 4.23 13.74
N GLY A 172 -8.49 3.94 14.33
CA GLY A 172 -9.12 2.62 14.30
C GLY A 172 -9.47 2.16 12.88
N PHE A 173 -9.97 3.05 12.02
CA PHE A 173 -10.17 2.74 10.60
C PHE A 173 -8.86 2.48 9.86
N ALA A 174 -7.79 3.22 10.16
CA ALA A 174 -6.45 2.95 9.61
C ALA A 174 -5.96 1.54 9.98
N LEU A 175 -6.13 1.13 11.24
CA LEU A 175 -5.86 -0.23 11.72
C LEU A 175 -6.68 -1.29 10.97
N GLY A 176 -7.99 -1.07 10.86
CA GLY A 176 -8.91 -1.97 10.15
C GLY A 176 -8.67 -2.00 8.63
N THR A 177 -7.83 -1.12 8.11
CA THR A 177 -7.43 -1.11 6.68
C THR A 177 -6.17 -1.92 6.45
N LYS A 178 -5.15 -1.81 7.31
CA LYS A 178 -3.86 -2.49 7.14
C LYS A 178 -3.04 -2.47 8.43
N TYR A 179 -2.29 -3.54 8.71
CA TYR A 179 -1.45 -3.63 9.92
C TYR A 179 -0.39 -2.53 10.05
N ASN A 180 -0.01 -1.84 8.96
CA ASN A 180 0.84 -0.64 9.06
C ASN A 180 0.18 0.48 9.90
N GLY A 181 -1.14 0.45 10.08
CA GLY A 181 -1.87 1.30 11.02
C GLY A 181 -1.45 1.12 12.49
N LEU A 182 -0.83 -0.02 12.86
CA LEU A 182 -0.25 -0.22 14.21
C LEU A 182 0.83 0.80 14.54
N ILE A 183 1.66 1.19 13.55
CA ILE A 183 2.65 2.25 13.75
C ILE A 183 1.95 3.60 13.98
N VAL A 184 0.88 3.88 13.23
CA VAL A 184 0.06 5.10 13.43
C VAL A 184 -0.54 5.12 14.83
N LEU A 185 -1.17 4.01 15.25
CA LEU A 185 -1.74 3.86 16.59
C LEU A 185 -0.70 4.11 17.67
N PHE A 186 0.43 3.43 17.58
CA PHE A 186 1.52 3.55 18.56
C PHE A 186 1.99 5.00 18.69
N LEU A 187 2.32 5.65 17.57
CA LEU A 187 2.83 7.01 17.58
C LEU A 187 1.80 8.02 18.08
N LEU A 188 0.54 7.94 17.60
CA LEU A 188 -0.46 8.91 18.00
C LEU A 188 -0.93 8.71 19.45
N THR A 189 -0.97 7.47 19.94
CA THR A 189 -1.23 7.19 21.36
C THR A 189 -0.20 7.86 22.28
N LEU A 190 1.08 7.90 21.86
CA LEU A 190 2.13 8.60 22.60
C LEU A 190 2.09 10.13 22.39
N PHE A 191 1.65 10.58 21.22
CA PHE A 191 1.57 12.02 20.94
C PHE A 191 0.44 12.70 21.71
N VAL A 192 -0.68 12.02 21.99
CA VAL A 192 -1.81 12.59 22.76
C VAL A 192 -1.35 13.12 24.13
N PRO A 193 -0.77 12.31 25.04
CA PRO A 193 -0.32 12.79 26.34
C PRO A 193 0.82 13.80 26.21
N PHE A 194 1.73 13.62 25.25
CA PHE A 194 2.84 14.55 25.00
C PHE A 194 2.33 15.94 24.61
N ILE A 195 1.37 16.03 23.67
CA ILE A 195 0.78 17.31 23.24
C ILE A 195 0.06 17.96 24.42
N TYR A 196 -0.78 17.22 25.14
CA TYR A 196 -1.54 17.78 26.28
C TYR A 196 -0.62 18.31 27.37
N SER A 197 0.41 17.55 27.79
CA SER A 197 1.33 17.95 28.85
C SER A 197 2.15 19.20 28.49
N ARG A 198 2.44 19.43 27.20
CA ARG A 198 3.18 20.63 26.74
C ARG A 198 2.36 21.92 26.81
N TYR A 199 1.02 21.83 26.81
CA TYR A 199 0.14 23.00 26.95
C TYR A 199 -0.12 23.33 28.42
N PHE A 200 -0.17 22.33 29.31
CA PHE A 200 -0.52 22.48 30.72
C PHE A 200 0.69 22.11 31.60
N GLN A 201 1.67 23.00 31.67
CA GLN A 201 2.90 22.75 32.44
C GLN A 201 2.65 22.53 33.94
N ASN A 202 3.20 21.42 34.49
CA ASN A 202 3.59 21.19 35.88
C ASN A 202 2.53 21.05 36.98
N SER A 203 1.30 20.58 36.71
CA SER A 203 0.45 20.06 37.78
C SER A 203 0.27 18.55 37.66
N THR A 204 0.34 17.83 38.80
CA THR A 204 0.07 16.39 38.87
C THR A 204 -1.28 16.04 38.22
N ARG A 205 -2.28 16.90 38.42
CA ARG A 205 -3.61 16.77 37.78
C ARG A 205 -3.55 16.82 36.25
N SER A 206 -2.66 17.61 35.68
CA SER A 206 -2.45 17.70 34.22
C SER A 206 -1.83 16.42 33.67
N GLN A 207 -0.89 15.80 34.39
CA GLN A 207 -0.26 14.54 33.98
C GLN A 207 -1.28 13.39 33.97
N TYR A 208 -2.14 13.25 34.99
CA TYR A 208 -3.20 12.26 35.00
C TYR A 208 -4.19 12.44 33.85
N ARG A 209 -4.59 13.67 33.53
CA ARG A 209 -5.45 13.95 32.37
C ARG A 209 -4.75 13.61 31.03
N ALA A 210 -3.45 13.89 30.90
CA ALA A 210 -2.68 13.54 29.72
C ALA A 210 -2.71 12.02 29.47
N ILE A 211 -2.44 11.23 30.51
CA ILE A 211 -2.50 9.76 30.47
C ILE A 211 -3.93 9.28 30.14
N TYR A 212 -4.94 9.88 30.79
CA TYR A 212 -6.34 9.56 30.53
C TYR A 212 -6.71 9.76 29.05
N TYR A 213 -6.33 10.90 28.44
CA TYR A 213 -6.62 11.14 27.02
C TYR A 213 -5.85 10.17 26.09
N GLY A 214 -4.62 9.80 26.43
CA GLY A 214 -3.87 8.76 25.71
C GLY A 214 -4.55 7.39 25.78
N ALA A 215 -4.96 6.97 26.98
CA ALA A 215 -5.70 5.71 27.18
C ALA A 215 -7.07 5.74 26.50
N PHE A 216 -7.78 6.87 26.56
CA PHE A 216 -9.05 7.06 25.86
C PHE A 216 -8.90 6.95 24.34
N PHE A 217 -7.87 7.59 23.76
CA PHE A 217 -7.55 7.49 22.33
C PHE A 217 -7.29 6.03 21.94
N LEU A 218 -6.43 5.34 22.69
CA LEU A 218 -6.11 3.94 22.47
C LEU A 218 -7.37 3.06 22.53
N PHE A 219 -8.19 3.25 23.55
CA PHE A 219 -9.42 2.47 23.75
C PHE A 219 -10.40 2.61 22.57
N ILE A 220 -10.68 3.86 22.15
CA ILE A 220 -11.60 4.11 21.02
C ILE A 220 -11.03 3.52 19.71
N SER A 221 -9.72 3.65 19.48
CA SER A 221 -9.08 3.10 18.28
C SER A 221 -9.15 1.58 18.25
N LEU A 222 -8.88 0.91 19.38
CA LEU A 222 -8.96 -0.55 19.50
C LEU A 222 -10.40 -1.06 19.48
N LEU A 223 -11.35 -0.32 20.02
CA LEU A 223 -12.78 -0.67 19.96
C LEU A 223 -13.24 -0.76 18.49
N LEU A 224 -12.85 0.20 17.65
CA LEU A 224 -13.21 0.15 16.23
C LEU A 224 -12.46 -0.95 15.46
N PHE A 225 -11.28 -1.31 15.91
CA PHE A 225 -10.49 -2.41 15.33
C PHE A 225 -10.89 -3.79 15.85
N SER A 226 -11.63 -3.87 16.97
CA SER A 226 -11.95 -5.11 17.68
C SER A 226 -12.62 -6.20 16.84
N PRO A 227 -13.45 -5.94 15.81
CA PRO A 227 -14.01 -7.01 14.98
C PRO A 227 -12.93 -7.88 14.32
N TRP A 228 -11.82 -7.27 13.89
CA TRP A 228 -10.69 -8.00 13.30
C TRP A 228 -9.88 -8.77 14.33
N LEU A 229 -9.71 -8.21 15.53
CA LEU A 229 -9.05 -8.90 16.64
C LEU A 229 -9.85 -10.14 17.07
N ILE A 230 -11.18 -9.99 17.23
CA ILE A 230 -12.09 -11.07 17.62
C ILE A 230 -12.11 -12.16 16.55
N LYS A 231 -12.26 -11.77 15.26
CA LYS A 231 -12.23 -12.70 14.13
C LYS A 231 -10.98 -13.58 14.16
N ASN A 232 -9.81 -12.94 14.25
CA ASN A 232 -8.54 -13.68 14.22
C ASN A 232 -8.33 -14.52 15.47
N PHE A 233 -8.74 -14.03 16.65
CA PHE A 233 -8.64 -14.80 17.88
C PHE A 233 -9.50 -16.07 17.83
N ILE A 234 -10.72 -15.99 17.31
CA ILE A 234 -11.61 -17.15 17.15
C ILE A 234 -11.02 -18.16 16.16
N TRP A 235 -10.43 -17.70 15.05
CA TRP A 235 -9.93 -18.60 14.02
C TRP A 235 -8.55 -19.18 14.30
N THR A 236 -7.65 -18.45 14.98
CA THR A 236 -6.24 -18.80 15.08
C THR A 236 -5.66 -18.73 16.48
N ASN A 237 -6.46 -18.41 17.51
CA ASN A 237 -6.00 -18.09 18.88
C ASN A 237 -5.00 -16.93 18.96
N ASN A 238 -4.83 -16.17 17.86
CA ASN A 238 -3.93 -15.03 17.77
C ASN A 238 -4.70 -13.81 17.21
N PRO A 239 -4.99 -12.78 18.02
CA PRO A 239 -5.81 -11.64 17.60
C PRO A 239 -5.16 -10.81 16.48
N LEU A 240 -3.84 -10.89 16.33
CA LEU A 240 -3.06 -10.14 15.34
C LEU A 240 -2.48 -11.03 14.22
N TYR A 241 -3.01 -12.26 14.08
CA TYR A 241 -2.50 -13.20 13.08
C TYR A 241 -2.37 -12.55 11.68
N PRO A 242 -1.29 -12.81 10.92
CA PRO A 242 -0.15 -13.72 11.21
C PRO A 242 1.00 -13.05 12.01
N LEU A 243 0.82 -11.80 12.45
CA LEU A 243 1.82 -11.12 13.27
C LEU A 243 1.92 -11.79 14.66
N PHE A 244 3.13 -11.87 15.18
CA PHE A 244 3.42 -12.42 16.52
C PHE A 244 2.99 -13.87 16.72
N ASP A 245 2.79 -14.67 15.65
CA ASP A 245 2.28 -16.04 15.77
C ASP A 245 3.19 -16.92 16.62
N ASN A 246 4.48 -16.70 16.61
CA ASN A 246 5.45 -17.39 17.49
C ASN A 246 5.18 -17.18 19.00
N TRP A 247 4.53 -16.07 19.38
CA TRP A 247 4.17 -15.79 20.78
C TRP A 247 2.86 -16.44 21.19
N PHE A 248 1.88 -16.45 20.27
CA PHE A 248 0.55 -17.00 20.53
C PHE A 248 0.50 -18.52 20.28
N ASN A 249 1.23 -19.03 19.29
CA ASN A 249 1.25 -20.44 18.87
C ASN A 249 2.67 -21.00 18.80
N PRO A 250 3.40 -21.11 19.91
CA PRO A 250 4.81 -21.53 19.92
C PRO A 250 5.04 -22.97 19.41
N ALA A 251 4.01 -23.83 19.41
CA ALA A 251 4.09 -25.18 18.87
C ALA A 251 4.21 -25.22 17.33
N ASN A 252 3.83 -24.14 16.63
CA ASN A 252 3.92 -24.03 15.17
C ASN A 252 5.29 -23.52 14.68
N LEU A 253 6.29 -23.54 15.56
CA LEU A 253 7.66 -23.13 15.23
C LEU A 253 8.28 -24.05 14.17
N ASP A 254 7.95 -23.79 12.91
CA ASP A 254 8.89 -24.06 11.84
C ASP A 254 10.13 -23.20 12.10
N SER A 255 11.26 -23.86 12.34
CA SER A 255 12.57 -23.29 12.73
C SER A 255 13.22 -22.35 11.70
N ILE A 256 12.43 -21.50 11.05
CA ILE A 256 12.96 -20.40 10.28
C ILE A 256 13.17 -19.26 11.27
N SER A 257 14.36 -19.25 11.88
CA SER A 257 14.91 -18.06 12.51
C SER A 257 14.54 -16.84 11.64
N SER A 258 13.83 -15.88 12.20
CA SER A 258 13.50 -14.62 11.53
C SER A 258 14.82 -13.95 11.16
N ILE A 259 15.25 -14.14 9.90
CA ILE A 259 16.43 -13.46 9.38
C ILE A 259 16.12 -11.96 9.48
N GLY A 260 16.91 -11.24 10.26
CA GLY A 260 16.74 -9.80 10.43
C GLY A 260 16.85 -9.06 9.10
N PRO A 261 16.27 -7.86 8.96
CA PRO A 261 16.21 -7.13 7.70
C PRO A 261 17.61 -6.90 7.07
N PHE A 262 18.63 -6.68 7.86
CA PHE A 262 20.02 -6.53 7.39
C PHE A 262 20.56 -7.82 6.75
N ALA A 263 20.39 -8.94 7.40
CA ALA A 263 20.84 -10.24 6.89
C ALA A 263 20.06 -10.64 5.64
N GLN A 264 18.76 -10.37 5.60
CA GLN A 264 17.91 -10.63 4.44
C GLN A 264 18.35 -9.81 3.22
N ARG A 265 18.59 -8.51 3.36
CA ARG A 265 19.03 -7.66 2.24
C ARG A 265 20.42 -8.03 1.75
N ARG A 266 21.34 -8.40 2.66
CA ARG A 266 22.65 -8.93 2.29
C ARG A 266 22.54 -10.23 1.49
N MET A 267 21.69 -11.17 1.94
CA MET A 267 21.51 -12.45 1.27
C MET A 267 20.84 -12.34 -0.10
N LEU A 268 19.75 -11.52 -0.20
CA LEU A 268 18.95 -11.44 -1.42
C LEU A 268 19.53 -10.46 -2.44
N TYR A 269 20.12 -9.35 -1.99
CA TYR A 269 20.50 -8.24 -2.88
C TYR A 269 21.99 -7.91 -2.81
N GLN A 270 22.76 -8.61 -1.98
CA GLN A 270 24.20 -8.38 -1.75
C GLN A 270 24.50 -6.94 -1.28
N GLU A 271 23.54 -6.32 -0.56
CA GLU A 271 23.72 -4.98 -0.04
C GLU A 271 24.68 -4.94 1.14
N SER A 272 25.52 -3.91 1.17
CA SER A 272 26.39 -3.59 2.29
C SER A 272 25.58 -3.08 3.49
N LEU A 273 26.20 -3.06 4.67
CA LEU A 273 25.60 -2.51 5.88
C LEU A 273 25.20 -1.03 5.68
N TRP A 274 26.05 -0.24 5.03
CA TRP A 274 25.80 1.17 4.77
C TRP A 274 24.64 1.39 3.80
N GLU A 275 24.54 0.59 2.74
CA GLU A 275 23.39 0.66 1.84
C GLU A 275 22.09 0.35 2.56
N THR A 276 22.11 -0.58 3.50
CA THR A 276 20.92 -0.92 4.30
C THR A 276 20.59 0.18 5.31
N LEU A 277 21.58 0.73 6.03
CA LEU A 277 21.37 1.84 6.97
C LEU A 277 20.84 3.10 6.30
N LEU A 278 21.24 3.36 5.06
CA LEU A 278 20.81 4.52 4.28
C LEU A 278 19.44 4.33 3.60
N ILE A 279 18.74 3.21 3.77
CA ILE A 279 17.41 2.99 3.19
C ILE A 279 16.44 4.16 3.45
N PRO A 280 16.35 4.74 4.66
CA PRO A 280 15.46 5.87 4.91
C PRO A 280 15.70 7.10 3.99
N LEU A 281 16.90 7.24 3.44
CA LEU A 281 17.23 8.26 2.44
C LEU A 281 17.12 7.70 1.02
N ARG A 282 17.68 6.51 0.76
CA ARG A 282 17.71 5.86 -0.57
C ARG A 282 16.32 5.67 -1.16
N ILE A 283 15.32 5.42 -0.32
CA ILE A 283 13.93 5.19 -0.74
C ILE A 283 13.32 6.39 -1.49
N PHE A 284 13.83 7.62 -1.27
CA PHE A 284 13.39 8.82 -1.98
C PHE A 284 14.07 9.01 -3.34
N PHE A 285 15.22 8.38 -3.58
CA PHE A 285 16.04 8.61 -4.77
C PHE A 285 16.13 7.39 -5.70
N GLN A 286 16.13 6.18 -5.15
CA GLN A 286 16.42 4.94 -5.88
C GLN A 286 15.19 4.09 -6.18
N GLY A 287 13.99 4.58 -5.85
CA GLY A 287 12.75 3.82 -6.03
C GLY A 287 12.50 3.40 -7.48
N GLN A 288 12.13 2.12 -7.69
CA GLN A 288 11.77 1.57 -8.99
C GLN A 288 10.52 0.69 -8.87
N ASP A 289 9.61 0.81 -9.82
CA ASP A 289 8.42 -0.03 -9.84
C ASP A 289 8.77 -1.49 -10.19
N ASN A 290 8.06 -2.42 -9.58
CA ASN A 290 8.21 -3.86 -9.77
C ASN A 290 9.60 -4.41 -9.44
N ASN A 291 10.41 -3.67 -8.70
CA ASN A 291 11.75 -4.07 -8.27
C ASN A 291 11.87 -3.99 -6.74
N PRO A 292 11.76 -5.13 -6.01
CA PRO A 292 11.86 -5.17 -4.55
C PRO A 292 13.21 -4.69 -4.00
N ARG A 293 14.31 -4.90 -4.73
CA ARG A 293 15.62 -4.35 -4.36
C ARG A 293 15.57 -2.83 -4.20
N TYR A 294 14.85 -2.16 -5.09
CA TYR A 294 14.66 -0.71 -5.12
C TYR A 294 13.26 -0.30 -4.66
N PHE A 295 12.76 -0.95 -3.59
CA PHE A 295 11.61 -0.53 -2.79
C PHE A 295 10.24 -0.54 -3.49
N ASP A 296 10.10 -1.16 -4.66
CA ASP A 296 8.85 -1.36 -5.41
C ASP A 296 7.92 -0.13 -5.43
N GLY A 297 8.43 0.97 -5.95
CA GLY A 297 7.70 2.24 -6.10
C GLY A 297 8.65 3.40 -6.35
N LYS A 298 8.10 4.60 -6.60
CA LYS A 298 8.89 5.83 -6.77
C LYS A 298 8.32 6.94 -5.89
N LEU A 299 9.22 7.75 -5.31
CA LEU A 299 8.91 8.98 -4.59
C LEU A 299 9.52 10.19 -5.30
N ASN A 300 9.08 11.38 -4.91
CA ASN A 300 9.73 12.60 -5.33
C ASN A 300 10.87 12.94 -4.33
N PRO A 301 12.13 13.09 -4.76
CA PRO A 301 13.27 13.35 -3.87
C PRO A 301 13.12 14.61 -3.01
N PHE A 302 12.38 15.59 -3.48
CA PHE A 302 12.18 16.85 -2.74
C PHE A 302 11.37 16.68 -1.46
N LEU A 303 10.63 15.57 -1.31
CA LEU A 303 9.91 15.24 -0.07
C LEU A 303 10.82 14.95 1.13
N VAL A 304 12.11 14.65 0.91
CA VAL A 304 13.06 14.52 2.02
C VAL A 304 13.81 15.82 2.30
N ILE A 305 13.94 16.70 1.31
CA ILE A 305 14.75 17.93 1.43
C ILE A 305 13.91 19.11 1.94
N LEU A 306 12.76 19.37 1.29
CA LEU A 306 11.94 20.55 1.55
C LEU A 306 11.38 20.64 2.99
N PRO A 307 10.99 19.54 3.65
CA PRO A 307 10.50 19.58 5.03
C PRO A 307 11.45 20.25 6.01
N PHE A 308 12.77 20.17 5.81
CA PHE A 308 13.74 20.83 6.69
C PHE A 308 13.63 22.35 6.64
N PHE A 309 13.27 22.93 5.51
CA PHE A 309 13.08 24.38 5.38
C PHE A 309 11.83 24.89 6.09
N ALA A 310 10.89 24.00 6.47
CA ALA A 310 9.76 24.39 7.31
C ALA A 310 10.21 24.88 8.70
N PHE A 311 11.41 24.48 9.16
CA PHE A 311 12.01 24.93 10.42
C PHE A 311 12.77 26.26 10.32
N CYS A 312 12.99 26.80 9.12
CA CYS A 312 13.60 28.11 8.92
C CYS A 312 12.61 29.20 9.36
N GLY A 313 12.36 29.26 10.68
CA GLY A 313 11.33 30.10 11.28
C GLY A 313 11.67 31.59 11.25
N ARG A 314 10.64 32.43 11.13
CA ARG A 314 10.69 33.85 11.48
C ARG A 314 10.47 33.98 13.00
N LYS A 315 11.09 35.00 13.65
CA LYS A 315 10.79 35.35 15.04
C LYS A 315 9.29 35.55 15.31
N ASN A 316 8.50 35.88 14.28
CA ASN A 316 7.07 36.20 14.38
C ASN A 316 6.13 35.04 13.93
N ASP A 317 6.64 33.83 13.67
CA ASP A 317 5.74 32.72 13.37
C ASP A 317 4.94 32.32 14.62
N PRO A 318 3.61 32.07 14.50
CA PRO A 318 2.81 31.64 15.63
C PRO A 318 3.40 30.38 16.29
N SER A 319 3.51 30.39 17.61
CA SER A 319 4.07 29.26 18.37
C SER A 319 3.31 27.96 18.13
N GLU A 320 2.01 28.06 17.85
CA GLU A 320 1.14 26.93 17.49
C GLU A 320 1.54 26.28 16.16
N LEU A 321 1.76 27.09 15.12
CA LEU A 321 2.20 26.59 13.82
C LEU A 321 3.57 25.88 13.92
N GLN A 322 4.49 26.43 14.71
CA GLN A 322 5.80 25.79 14.93
C GLN A 322 5.66 24.44 15.65
N ARG A 323 4.69 24.31 16.58
CA ARG A 323 4.38 23.04 17.25
C ARG A 323 3.80 22.03 16.28
N GLU A 324 2.84 22.43 15.43
CA GLU A 324 2.26 21.56 14.39
C GLU A 324 3.33 21.05 13.42
N ILE A 325 4.22 21.91 12.93
CA ILE A 325 5.35 21.53 12.07
C ILE A 325 6.23 20.47 12.76
N LYS A 326 6.57 20.67 14.05
CA LYS A 326 7.37 19.70 14.82
C LYS A 326 6.66 18.35 14.97
N ILE A 327 5.35 18.34 15.22
CA ILE A 327 4.56 17.12 15.37
C ILE A 327 4.48 16.36 14.04
N LEU A 328 4.17 17.05 12.93
CA LEU A 328 4.13 16.43 11.61
C LEU A 328 5.48 15.85 11.21
N PHE A 329 6.57 16.57 11.48
CA PHE A 329 7.92 16.11 11.21
C PHE A 329 8.31 14.91 12.08
N ALA A 330 8.04 14.99 13.40
CA ALA A 330 8.29 13.90 14.32
C ALA A 330 7.51 12.63 13.91
N PHE A 331 6.23 12.78 13.53
CA PHE A 331 5.44 11.67 13.01
C PHE A 331 6.09 11.04 11.78
N ALA A 332 6.48 11.85 10.78
CA ALA A 332 7.08 11.34 9.55
C ALA A 332 8.39 10.59 9.81
N ILE A 333 9.29 11.15 10.61
CA ILE A 333 10.59 10.54 10.92
C ILE A 333 10.43 9.28 11.77
N LEU A 334 9.63 9.33 12.84
CA LEU A 334 9.43 8.16 13.71
C LEU A 334 8.73 7.04 12.96
N PHE A 335 7.71 7.35 12.15
CA PHE A 335 7.06 6.35 11.31
C PHE A 335 8.05 5.68 10.36
N LEU A 336 8.90 6.45 9.68
CA LEU A 336 9.93 5.94 8.77
C LEU A 336 10.93 5.04 9.50
N LEU A 337 11.35 5.43 10.71
CA LEU A 337 12.25 4.63 11.55
C LEU A 337 11.59 3.30 11.97
N PHE A 338 10.33 3.31 12.43
CA PHE A 338 9.63 2.06 12.77
C PHE A 338 9.38 1.18 11.55
N ALA A 339 9.01 1.77 10.42
CA ALA A 339 8.81 1.03 9.18
C ALA A 339 10.13 0.41 8.64
N PHE A 340 11.28 0.99 8.97
CA PHE A 340 12.61 0.46 8.60
C PHE A 340 12.85 -0.96 9.13
N PHE A 341 12.31 -1.30 10.29
CA PHE A 341 12.44 -2.63 10.89
C PHE A 341 11.47 -3.66 10.31
N MET A 342 10.59 -3.28 9.39
CA MET A 342 9.75 -4.24 8.67
C MET A 342 10.61 -5.12 7.74
N ARG A 343 10.24 -6.39 7.63
CA ARG A 343 11.00 -7.41 6.90
C ARG A 343 11.29 -7.05 5.44
N ASP A 344 10.35 -6.41 4.77
CA ASP A 344 10.46 -6.08 3.35
C ASP A 344 10.09 -4.62 3.12
N MET A 345 11.11 -3.76 3.03
CA MET A 345 10.91 -2.33 2.89
C MET A 345 10.42 -1.97 1.49
N ARG A 346 9.17 -1.56 1.38
CA ARG A 346 8.55 -1.04 0.15
C ARG A 346 8.01 0.35 0.37
N ILE A 347 8.06 1.19 -0.67
CA ILE A 347 7.56 2.58 -0.59
C ILE A 347 6.10 2.63 -0.14
N ARG A 348 5.27 1.69 -0.55
CA ARG A 348 3.86 1.64 -0.12
C ARG A 348 3.69 1.44 1.40
N TYR A 349 4.68 0.91 2.11
CA TYR A 349 4.58 0.70 3.56
C TYR A 349 4.80 1.97 4.38
N ILE A 350 5.39 3.00 3.78
CA ILE A 350 5.61 4.30 4.41
C ILE A 350 4.62 5.37 3.92
N THR A 351 3.60 5.00 3.17
CA THR A 351 2.64 5.98 2.60
C THR A 351 1.95 6.89 3.62
N PRO A 352 1.72 6.53 4.90
CA PRO A 352 1.17 7.44 5.90
C PRO A 352 1.99 8.72 6.13
N ILE A 353 3.29 8.72 5.83
CA ILE A 353 4.13 9.92 5.98
C ILE A 353 4.00 10.91 4.82
N ILE A 354 3.42 10.50 3.68
CA ILE A 354 3.44 11.30 2.45
C ILE A 354 2.65 12.60 2.63
N ALA A 355 1.44 12.55 3.18
CA ALA A 355 0.65 13.75 3.43
C ALA A 355 1.35 14.73 4.41
N PRO A 356 1.88 14.30 5.57
CA PRO A 356 2.75 15.14 6.42
C PRO A 356 3.95 15.73 5.68
N LEU A 357 4.68 14.95 4.88
CA LEU A 357 5.84 15.45 4.12
C LEU A 357 5.45 16.47 3.05
N VAL A 358 4.32 16.28 2.36
CA VAL A 358 3.79 17.27 1.42
C VAL A 358 3.45 18.58 2.13
N ILE A 359 2.72 18.51 3.25
CA ILE A 359 2.39 19.69 4.06
C ILE A 359 3.66 20.43 4.50
N LEU A 360 4.64 19.72 5.03
CA LEU A 360 5.93 20.27 5.44
C LEU A 360 6.72 20.86 4.27
N SER A 361 6.70 20.20 3.10
CA SER A 361 7.35 20.71 1.90
C SER A 361 6.75 22.03 1.43
N VAL A 362 5.41 22.15 1.49
CA VAL A 362 4.73 23.41 1.16
C VAL A 362 5.06 24.51 2.17
N PHE A 363 5.11 24.20 3.47
CA PHE A 363 5.63 25.14 4.47
C PHE A 363 7.07 25.55 4.19
N GLY A 364 7.94 24.60 3.83
CA GLY A 364 9.34 24.88 3.48
C GLY A 364 9.44 25.84 2.29
N LEU A 365 8.70 25.59 1.23
CA LEU A 365 8.64 26.47 0.05
C LEU A 365 8.11 27.86 0.39
N ASP A 366 7.05 27.95 1.21
CA ASP A 366 6.50 29.24 1.65
C ASP A 366 7.52 30.02 2.48
N LYS A 367 8.27 29.35 3.35
CA LYS A 367 9.35 29.97 4.13
C LYS A 367 10.49 30.47 3.24
N ILE A 368 10.96 29.66 2.29
CA ILE A 368 11.99 30.06 1.31
C ILE A 368 11.48 31.25 0.49
N TYR A 369 10.24 31.20 0.00
CA TYR A 369 9.65 32.26 -0.81
C TYR A 369 9.53 33.58 -0.05
N ARG A 370 9.08 33.56 1.20
CA ARG A 370 8.87 34.74 2.05
C ARG A 370 10.11 35.18 2.82
N PHE A 371 11.23 34.49 2.66
CA PHE A 371 12.46 34.86 3.38
C PHE A 371 12.90 36.25 2.98
N GLU A 372 12.83 37.21 3.89
CA GLU A 372 13.27 38.58 3.71
C GLU A 372 14.31 38.91 4.78
N LYS A 373 15.51 39.28 4.35
CA LYS A 373 16.49 39.97 5.17
C LYS A 373 16.52 41.43 4.74
N LYS A 374 16.49 42.39 5.68
CA LYS A 374 16.45 43.83 5.37
C LYS A 374 17.59 44.30 4.45
N GLU A 375 18.63 43.51 4.30
CA GLU A 375 19.84 43.79 3.52
C GLU A 375 19.79 43.28 2.05
N TYR A 376 18.77 42.55 1.65
CA TYR A 376 18.72 41.97 0.29
C TYR A 376 18.14 42.96 -0.75
N SER A 377 18.88 43.13 -1.86
CA SER A 377 18.44 43.91 -3.01
C SER A 377 17.18 43.30 -3.69
N GLU A 378 16.42 44.11 -4.42
CA GLU A 378 15.30 43.64 -5.26
C GLU A 378 15.75 42.58 -6.28
N THR A 379 17.00 42.67 -6.76
CA THR A 379 17.60 41.66 -7.65
C THR A 379 17.72 40.30 -6.96
N SER A 380 18.22 40.25 -5.71
CA SER A 380 18.32 39.03 -4.92
C SER A 380 16.95 38.37 -4.67
N LYS A 381 15.91 39.19 -4.47
CA LYS A 381 14.52 38.74 -4.33
C LYS A 381 13.99 38.10 -5.63
N LYS A 382 14.23 38.72 -6.79
CA LYS A 382 13.83 38.18 -8.10
C LYS A 382 14.54 36.85 -8.40
N ILE A 383 15.84 36.78 -8.14
CA ILE A 383 16.63 35.53 -8.32
C ILE A 383 16.04 34.41 -7.46
N ARG A 384 15.77 34.65 -6.17
CA ARG A 384 15.19 33.65 -5.28
C ARG A 384 13.82 33.16 -5.74
N ILE A 385 12.93 34.07 -6.15
CA ILE A 385 11.62 33.70 -6.71
C ILE A 385 11.80 32.83 -7.96
N GLY A 386 12.73 33.21 -8.85
CA GLY A 386 13.07 32.41 -10.02
C GLY A 386 13.56 31.00 -9.66
N LEU A 387 14.47 30.88 -8.68
CA LEU A 387 14.98 29.59 -8.21
C LEU A 387 13.88 28.71 -7.60
N VAL A 388 12.99 29.29 -6.76
CA VAL A 388 11.85 28.55 -6.19
C VAL A 388 10.90 28.10 -7.28
N SER A 389 10.60 28.97 -8.26
CA SER A 389 9.74 28.60 -9.39
C SER A 389 10.36 27.48 -10.23
N MET A 390 11.65 27.55 -10.53
CA MET A 390 12.39 26.51 -11.25
C MET A 390 12.37 25.17 -10.48
N LEU A 391 12.58 25.21 -9.18
CA LEU A 391 12.52 24.04 -8.30
C LEU A 391 11.12 23.39 -8.33
N VAL A 392 10.06 24.20 -8.20
CA VAL A 392 8.66 23.72 -8.28
C VAL A 392 8.36 23.11 -9.63
N CYS A 393 8.75 23.79 -10.72
CA CYS A 393 8.57 23.26 -12.07
C CYS A 393 9.31 21.94 -12.28
N PHE A 394 10.55 21.83 -11.81
CA PHE A 394 11.33 20.59 -11.90
C PHE A 394 10.72 19.45 -11.10
N MET A 395 10.25 19.74 -9.89
CA MET A 395 9.56 18.77 -9.03
C MET A 395 8.28 18.24 -9.69
N LEU A 396 7.45 19.12 -10.26
CA LEU A 396 6.25 18.74 -10.99
C LEU A 396 6.58 18.01 -12.30
N PHE A 397 7.66 18.39 -12.99
CA PHE A 397 8.14 17.71 -14.19
C PHE A 397 8.50 16.23 -13.91
N LEU A 398 9.21 15.96 -12.82
CA LEU A 398 9.52 14.58 -12.41
C LEU A 398 8.26 13.75 -12.20
N ASN A 399 7.24 14.34 -11.54
CA ASN A 399 5.96 13.68 -11.31
C ASN A 399 5.19 13.47 -12.63
N ALA A 400 5.14 14.47 -13.50
CA ALA A 400 4.48 14.40 -14.81
C ALA A 400 5.10 13.35 -15.73
N ARG A 401 6.45 13.27 -15.74
CA ARG A 401 7.18 12.22 -16.46
C ARG A 401 6.72 10.83 -16.05
N TYR A 402 6.51 10.60 -14.74
CA TYR A 402 6.02 9.32 -14.25
C TYR A 402 4.62 9.00 -14.78
N ILE A 403 3.73 9.97 -14.85
CA ILE A 403 2.38 9.78 -15.41
C ILE A 403 2.46 9.35 -16.87
N VAL A 404 3.32 9.97 -17.67
CA VAL A 404 3.56 9.59 -19.07
C VAL A 404 4.11 8.15 -19.16
N GLU A 405 5.03 7.76 -18.24
CA GLU A 405 5.53 6.37 -18.14
C GLU A 405 4.38 5.40 -17.87
N GLN A 406 3.43 5.75 -16.97
CA GLN A 406 2.25 4.93 -16.67
C GLN A 406 1.30 4.81 -17.87
N PHE A 407 1.07 5.88 -18.64
CA PHE A 407 0.26 5.80 -19.87
C PHE A 407 0.85 4.82 -20.90
N ARG A 408 2.18 4.78 -21.03
CA ARG A 408 2.87 3.83 -21.92
C ARG A 408 2.78 2.39 -21.40
N TYR A 409 2.95 2.19 -20.08
CA TYR A 409 2.93 0.86 -19.47
C TYR A 409 1.53 0.26 -19.44
N ILE A 410 0.54 1.01 -18.97
CA ILE A 410 -0.86 0.57 -18.81
C ILE A 410 -1.57 0.53 -20.17
N ALA A 411 -1.21 1.41 -21.10
CA ALA A 411 -1.82 1.55 -22.42
C ALA A 411 -3.38 1.61 -22.40
N PRO A 412 -4.00 2.50 -21.57
CA PRO A 412 -5.44 2.49 -21.36
C PRO A 412 -6.22 2.82 -22.62
N LEU A 413 -5.67 3.65 -23.51
CA LEU A 413 -6.36 4.10 -24.72
C LEU A 413 -6.66 2.95 -25.70
N SER A 414 -5.82 1.91 -25.75
CA SER A 414 -6.07 0.73 -26.59
C SER A 414 -7.26 -0.08 -26.11
N TYR A 415 -7.44 -0.16 -24.78
CA TYR A 415 -8.60 -0.81 -24.16
C TYR A 415 -9.87 0.03 -24.29
N ILE A 416 -9.80 1.33 -23.99
CA ILE A 416 -10.94 2.26 -24.04
C ILE A 416 -11.49 2.39 -25.46
N SER A 417 -10.61 2.38 -26.48
CA SER A 417 -11.01 2.44 -27.89
C SER A 417 -11.56 1.12 -28.45
N GLY A 418 -11.59 0.05 -27.63
CA GLY A 418 -12.05 -1.27 -28.07
C GLY A 418 -11.07 -2.02 -28.99
N ARG A 419 -9.84 -1.50 -29.20
CA ARG A 419 -8.80 -2.19 -30.01
C ARG A 419 -8.28 -3.46 -29.35
N VAL A 420 -8.31 -3.49 -28.02
CA VAL A 420 -7.90 -4.62 -27.19
C VAL A 420 -9.08 -5.01 -26.32
N GLY A 421 -9.51 -6.28 -26.41
CA GLY A 421 -10.59 -6.82 -25.60
C GLY A 421 -10.17 -7.03 -24.14
N ARG A 422 -11.15 -7.28 -23.25
CA ARG A 422 -10.90 -7.48 -21.82
C ARG A 422 -9.94 -8.64 -21.56
N ASP A 423 -10.20 -9.81 -22.11
CA ASP A 423 -9.39 -11.01 -21.89
C ASP A 423 -7.99 -10.84 -22.48
N GLU A 424 -7.88 -10.26 -23.67
CA GLU A 424 -6.61 -9.94 -24.31
C GLU A 424 -5.78 -8.97 -23.48
N TYR A 425 -6.43 -7.94 -22.91
CA TYR A 425 -5.76 -7.00 -22.00
C TYR A 425 -5.22 -7.70 -20.75
N ILE A 426 -6.03 -8.56 -20.13
CA ILE A 426 -5.61 -9.29 -18.93
C ILE A 426 -4.48 -10.27 -19.27
N GLU A 427 -4.59 -11.02 -20.35
CA GLU A 427 -3.61 -12.01 -20.80
C GLU A 427 -2.24 -11.38 -21.07
N LYS A 428 -2.20 -10.18 -21.64
CA LYS A 428 -0.96 -9.42 -21.87
C LYS A 428 -0.12 -9.25 -20.59
N TYR A 429 -0.77 -9.04 -19.45
CA TYR A 429 -0.09 -8.82 -18.15
C TYR A 429 -0.10 -10.06 -17.26
N ARG A 430 -0.99 -11.02 -17.57
CA ARG A 430 -1.24 -12.24 -16.80
C ARG A 430 -1.45 -13.42 -17.76
N PRO A 431 -0.36 -13.98 -18.29
CA PRO A 431 -0.44 -15.03 -19.31
C PRO A 431 -1.21 -16.27 -18.85
N GLU A 432 -1.24 -16.57 -17.54
CA GLU A 432 -2.05 -17.65 -16.95
C GLU A 432 -3.55 -17.46 -17.17
N HIS A 433 -4.02 -16.27 -17.52
CA HIS A 433 -5.45 -15.97 -17.70
C HIS A 433 -6.10 -16.83 -18.77
N ALA A 434 -5.42 -17.09 -19.89
CA ALA A 434 -5.96 -17.93 -20.96
C ALA A 434 -6.30 -19.35 -20.46
N VAL A 435 -5.43 -19.92 -19.64
CA VAL A 435 -5.62 -21.27 -19.07
C VAL A 435 -6.74 -21.26 -18.03
N ILE A 436 -6.83 -20.22 -17.22
CA ILE A 436 -7.90 -20.01 -16.24
C ILE A 436 -9.25 -19.88 -16.97
N GLN A 437 -9.34 -19.10 -18.06
CA GLN A 437 -10.58 -18.96 -18.85
C GLN A 437 -10.99 -20.28 -19.51
N TYR A 438 -10.03 -21.07 -20.00
CA TYR A 438 -10.34 -22.42 -20.51
C TYR A 438 -10.91 -23.30 -19.39
N ALA A 439 -10.33 -23.28 -18.20
CA ALA A 439 -10.84 -24.03 -17.05
C ALA A 439 -12.25 -23.59 -16.66
N ASN A 440 -12.53 -22.28 -16.61
CA ASN A 440 -13.87 -21.75 -16.31
C ASN A 440 -14.95 -22.24 -17.30
N LYS A 441 -14.61 -22.35 -18.59
CA LYS A 441 -15.56 -22.74 -19.65
C LYS A 441 -15.76 -24.25 -19.76
N ASN A 442 -14.73 -25.05 -19.46
CA ASN A 442 -14.73 -26.47 -19.84
C ASN A 442 -14.71 -27.43 -18.65
N LEU A 443 -14.40 -26.98 -17.43
CA LEU A 443 -14.42 -27.83 -16.24
C LEU A 443 -15.77 -27.75 -15.53
N SER A 444 -16.14 -28.82 -14.83
CA SER A 444 -17.32 -28.84 -13.96
C SER A 444 -17.16 -27.84 -12.81
N ASP A 445 -18.27 -27.38 -12.23
CA ASP A 445 -18.26 -26.40 -11.12
C ASP A 445 -17.59 -26.96 -9.87
N ASN A 446 -17.60 -28.27 -9.68
CA ASN A 446 -16.93 -28.96 -8.57
C ASN A 446 -15.44 -29.23 -8.82
N ALA A 447 -14.86 -28.76 -9.94
CA ALA A 447 -13.46 -28.96 -10.22
C ALA A 447 -12.61 -28.16 -9.22
N ARG A 448 -11.67 -28.85 -8.58
CA ARG A 448 -10.72 -28.29 -7.63
C ARG A 448 -9.32 -28.29 -8.21
N ILE A 449 -8.76 -27.12 -8.42
CA ILE A 449 -7.52 -26.90 -9.18
C ILE A 449 -6.37 -26.58 -8.23
N LEU A 450 -5.27 -27.34 -8.32
CA LEU A 450 -4.01 -26.94 -7.68
C LEU A 450 -3.24 -25.97 -8.61
N GLY A 451 -3.07 -24.74 -8.16
CA GLY A 451 -2.33 -23.73 -8.92
C GLY A 451 -0.85 -23.72 -8.55
N ILE A 452 0.03 -24.25 -9.41
CA ILE A 452 1.48 -24.34 -9.19
C ILE A 452 2.18 -23.24 -9.98
N PHE A 453 2.87 -22.33 -9.28
CA PHE A 453 3.57 -21.16 -9.85
C PHE A 453 2.70 -20.22 -10.69
N ILE A 454 1.41 -20.12 -10.37
CA ILE A 454 0.50 -19.11 -10.93
C ILE A 454 0.47 -17.81 -10.11
N GLY A 455 1.35 -17.66 -9.11
CA GLY A 455 1.48 -16.46 -8.26
C GLY A 455 0.32 -16.25 -7.28
N ASN A 456 -0.43 -17.31 -6.94
CA ASN A 456 -1.62 -17.30 -6.06
C ASN A 456 -2.74 -16.33 -6.52
N ARG A 457 -2.84 -16.05 -7.83
CA ARG A 457 -3.81 -15.14 -8.43
C ARG A 457 -5.09 -15.89 -8.81
N GLY A 458 -6.00 -16.06 -7.84
CA GLY A 458 -7.23 -16.81 -7.99
C GLY A 458 -8.46 -15.99 -8.44
N TYR A 459 -8.36 -14.65 -8.49
CA TYR A 459 -9.52 -13.79 -8.70
C TYR A 459 -10.33 -14.12 -9.97
N TYR A 460 -9.66 -14.38 -11.09
CA TYR A 460 -10.32 -14.67 -12.36
C TYR A 460 -10.79 -16.12 -12.51
N SER A 461 -10.51 -16.99 -11.56
CA SER A 461 -11.04 -18.37 -11.56
C SER A 461 -12.47 -18.39 -10.98
N ASP A 462 -13.36 -19.12 -11.68
CA ASP A 462 -14.69 -19.47 -11.18
C ASP A 462 -14.70 -20.87 -10.56
N ARG A 463 -13.59 -21.59 -10.66
CA ARG A 463 -13.35 -22.89 -10.02
C ARG A 463 -12.54 -22.69 -8.75
N GLU A 464 -12.71 -23.58 -7.79
CA GLU A 464 -11.91 -23.53 -6.56
C GLU A 464 -10.43 -23.73 -6.89
N VAL A 465 -9.60 -22.73 -6.56
CA VAL A 465 -8.14 -22.83 -6.71
C VAL A 465 -7.51 -23.02 -5.34
N VAL A 466 -6.85 -24.15 -5.17
CA VAL A 466 -5.97 -24.42 -4.02
C VAL A 466 -4.60 -23.84 -4.35
N PHE A 467 -4.14 -22.92 -3.51
CA PHE A 467 -2.87 -22.26 -3.75
C PHE A 467 -1.69 -23.10 -3.32
N PHE A 468 -0.68 -23.07 -4.14
CA PHE A 468 0.55 -23.81 -3.98
C PHE A 468 1.38 -23.31 -2.78
N ASN A 469 1.57 -24.18 -1.81
CA ASN A 469 2.58 -23.98 -0.76
C ASN A 469 3.85 -24.73 -1.14
N ILE A 470 4.89 -24.01 -1.48
CA ILE A 470 6.16 -24.55 -2.00
C ILE A 470 6.83 -25.52 -1.02
N LYS A 471 6.77 -25.23 0.29
CA LYS A 471 7.36 -26.09 1.33
C LYS A 471 6.58 -27.38 1.49
N LEU A 472 5.24 -27.27 1.55
CA LEU A 472 4.37 -28.43 1.70
C LEU A 472 4.46 -29.35 0.49
N PHE A 473 4.49 -28.80 -0.72
CA PHE A 473 4.59 -29.55 -1.96
C PHE A 473 5.97 -30.22 -2.08
N ARG A 474 7.05 -29.51 -1.71
CA ARG A 474 8.39 -30.10 -1.63
C ARG A 474 8.39 -31.30 -0.66
N LYS A 475 7.86 -31.13 0.55
CA LYS A 475 7.75 -32.20 1.54
C LYS A 475 6.95 -33.41 1.01
N THR A 476 5.87 -33.14 0.25
CA THR A 476 5.07 -34.19 -0.40
C THR A 476 5.88 -34.95 -1.46
N ILE A 477 6.71 -34.27 -2.25
CA ILE A 477 7.58 -34.93 -3.24
C ILE A 477 8.72 -35.67 -2.55
N ASP A 478 9.39 -35.07 -1.57
CA ASP A 478 10.49 -35.70 -0.81
C ASP A 478 10.04 -36.99 -0.09
N SER A 479 8.78 -37.01 0.38
CA SER A 479 8.20 -38.21 1.05
C SER A 479 7.56 -39.21 0.07
N ALA A 480 7.38 -38.84 -1.18
CA ALA A 480 6.79 -39.75 -2.18
C ALA A 480 7.79 -40.86 -2.57
N VAL A 481 7.34 -42.13 -2.48
CA VAL A 481 8.11 -43.28 -2.91
C VAL A 481 7.96 -43.55 -4.40
N SER A 482 6.86 -43.09 -5.01
CA SER A 482 6.53 -43.24 -6.43
C SER A 482 5.61 -42.15 -6.95
N ALA A 483 5.43 -42.11 -8.28
CA ALA A 483 4.51 -41.18 -8.95
C ALA A 483 3.04 -41.46 -8.59
N GLU A 484 2.65 -42.71 -8.40
CA GLU A 484 1.31 -43.14 -7.96
C GLU A 484 1.01 -42.60 -6.56
N ARG A 485 1.99 -42.67 -5.65
CA ARG A 485 1.84 -42.14 -4.29
C ARG A 485 1.64 -40.63 -4.31
N LEU A 486 2.39 -39.90 -5.15
CA LEU A 486 2.21 -38.46 -5.34
C LEU A 486 0.81 -38.12 -5.86
N LEU A 487 0.32 -38.89 -6.85
CA LEU A 487 -1.06 -38.74 -7.35
C LEU A 487 -2.09 -38.98 -6.24
N TYR A 488 -1.94 -40.03 -5.48
CA TYR A 488 -2.83 -40.37 -4.37
C TYR A 488 -2.89 -39.24 -3.33
N ASP A 489 -1.75 -38.70 -2.93
CA ASP A 489 -1.68 -37.61 -1.96
C ASP A 489 -2.32 -36.31 -2.47
N ILE A 490 -2.24 -36.04 -3.78
CA ILE A 490 -2.91 -34.91 -4.44
C ILE A 490 -4.42 -35.15 -4.50
N LYS A 491 -4.87 -36.34 -4.95
CA LYS A 491 -6.30 -36.69 -5.02
C LYS A 491 -6.97 -36.74 -3.65
N ASN A 492 -6.28 -37.19 -2.61
CA ASN A 492 -6.80 -37.18 -1.24
C ASN A 492 -7.10 -35.79 -0.69
N LYS A 493 -6.47 -34.75 -1.25
CA LYS A 493 -6.80 -33.35 -0.94
C LYS A 493 -7.99 -32.84 -1.78
N GLY A 494 -8.68 -33.72 -2.50
CA GLY A 494 -9.81 -33.37 -3.37
C GLY A 494 -9.41 -32.67 -4.68
N ILE A 495 -8.12 -32.62 -5.03
CA ILE A 495 -7.62 -31.93 -6.22
C ILE A 495 -7.86 -32.83 -7.43
N SER A 496 -8.58 -32.30 -8.43
CA SER A 496 -8.91 -32.98 -9.68
C SER A 496 -8.07 -32.51 -10.87
N HIS A 497 -7.56 -31.28 -10.80
CA HIS A 497 -6.82 -30.63 -11.89
C HIS A 497 -5.62 -29.84 -11.37
N LEU A 498 -4.62 -29.62 -12.23
CA LEU A 498 -3.46 -28.79 -11.95
C LEU A 498 -3.32 -27.69 -13.01
N ILE A 499 -2.99 -26.46 -12.60
CA ILE A 499 -2.43 -25.44 -13.48
C ILE A 499 -0.96 -25.24 -13.11
N ILE A 500 -0.06 -25.41 -14.09
CA ILE A 500 1.38 -25.34 -13.89
C ILE A 500 1.97 -24.22 -14.75
N GLY A 501 2.70 -23.29 -14.12
CA GLY A 501 3.57 -22.32 -14.82
C GLY A 501 4.96 -22.92 -15.01
N PHE A 502 5.30 -23.32 -16.24
CA PHE A 502 6.45 -24.20 -16.51
C PHE A 502 7.80 -23.58 -16.26
N ASP A 503 8.01 -22.33 -16.61
CA ASP A 503 9.33 -21.70 -16.49
C ASP A 503 9.81 -21.72 -15.03
N LEU A 504 8.99 -21.21 -14.13
CA LEU A 504 9.30 -21.18 -12.70
C LEU A 504 9.30 -22.58 -12.07
N PHE A 505 8.41 -23.46 -12.54
CA PHE A 505 8.36 -24.83 -12.04
C PHE A 505 9.63 -25.62 -12.38
N ASN A 506 10.09 -25.54 -13.61
CA ASN A 506 11.30 -26.23 -14.08
C ASN A 506 12.56 -25.69 -13.40
N GLU A 507 12.67 -24.36 -13.27
CA GLU A 507 13.78 -23.73 -12.55
C GLU A 507 13.80 -24.20 -11.09
N TRP A 508 12.66 -24.13 -10.41
CA TRP A 508 12.54 -24.59 -9.02
C TRP A 508 12.85 -26.07 -8.84
N ALA A 509 12.31 -26.92 -9.73
CA ALA A 509 12.55 -28.35 -9.67
C ALA A 509 14.04 -28.69 -9.89
N ASN A 510 14.71 -27.96 -10.81
CA ASN A 510 16.12 -28.17 -11.08
C ASN A 510 17.03 -27.81 -9.91
N ILE A 511 16.68 -26.76 -9.16
CA ILE A 511 17.46 -26.28 -8.00
C ILE A 511 17.23 -27.16 -6.77
N ASN A 512 16.00 -27.64 -6.56
CA ASN A 512 15.59 -28.20 -5.26
C ASN A 512 15.56 -29.74 -5.20
N PHE A 513 15.59 -30.45 -6.35
CA PHE A 513 15.43 -31.90 -6.40
C PHE A 513 16.64 -32.61 -6.95
N GLY A 514 16.93 -33.77 -6.34
CA GLY A 514 17.90 -34.71 -6.81
C GLY A 514 17.38 -35.58 -7.99
N LYS A 515 18.17 -36.57 -8.41
CA LYS A 515 17.84 -37.45 -9.54
C LYS A 515 16.55 -38.23 -9.32
N ARG A 516 16.37 -38.80 -8.11
CA ARG A 516 15.21 -39.63 -7.73
C ARG A 516 13.91 -38.81 -7.76
N GLU A 517 13.90 -37.66 -7.11
CA GLU A 517 12.70 -36.82 -7.04
C GLU A 517 12.33 -36.26 -8.43
N LYS A 518 13.31 -35.92 -9.26
CA LYS A 518 13.09 -35.55 -10.67
C LYS A 518 12.49 -36.67 -11.51
N GLU A 519 12.90 -37.91 -11.27
CA GLU A 519 12.36 -39.09 -11.94
C GLU A 519 10.89 -39.33 -11.53
N ILE A 520 10.60 -39.31 -10.22
CA ILE A 520 9.23 -39.43 -9.69
C ILE A 520 8.34 -38.35 -10.31
N LEU A 521 8.81 -37.07 -10.29
CA LEU A 521 8.08 -35.95 -10.80
C LEU A 521 7.87 -36.03 -12.32
N GLY A 522 8.89 -36.44 -13.08
CA GLY A 522 8.81 -36.69 -14.53
C GLY A 522 7.80 -37.78 -14.88
N ASN A 523 7.82 -38.91 -14.16
CA ASN A 523 6.85 -39.99 -14.31
C ASN A 523 5.42 -39.51 -13.94
N PHE A 524 5.27 -38.74 -12.87
CA PHE A 524 3.99 -38.17 -12.48
C PHE A 524 3.43 -37.28 -13.58
N LEU A 525 4.21 -36.32 -14.11
CA LEU A 525 3.79 -35.41 -15.18
C LEU A 525 3.42 -36.15 -16.47
N LYS A 526 4.16 -37.22 -16.81
CA LYS A 526 3.98 -37.96 -18.06
C LYS A 526 2.84 -38.97 -18.00
N ASN A 527 2.69 -39.71 -16.91
CA ASN A 527 1.84 -40.89 -16.83
C ASN A 527 0.54 -40.64 -16.05
N HIS A 528 0.48 -39.64 -15.19
CA HIS A 528 -0.66 -39.38 -14.30
C HIS A 528 -1.35 -38.04 -14.54
N LEU A 529 -0.86 -37.25 -15.51
CA LEU A 529 -1.48 -35.99 -15.90
C LEU A 529 -1.83 -36.00 -17.39
N HIS A 530 -3.07 -35.69 -17.69
CA HIS A 530 -3.54 -35.50 -19.08
C HIS A 530 -3.67 -34.00 -19.37
N LEU A 531 -2.91 -33.51 -20.35
CA LEU A 531 -2.95 -32.09 -20.78
C LEU A 531 -4.29 -31.80 -21.46
N LEU A 532 -5.04 -30.82 -20.94
CA LEU A 532 -6.30 -30.34 -21.50
C LEU A 532 -6.10 -29.11 -22.37
N PHE A 533 -5.23 -28.18 -21.92
CA PHE A 533 -4.97 -26.93 -22.63
C PHE A 533 -3.64 -26.32 -22.18
N SER A 534 -2.91 -25.68 -23.11
CA SER A 534 -1.70 -24.92 -22.76
C SER A 534 -1.59 -23.65 -23.60
N LYS A 535 -1.16 -22.55 -22.95
CA LYS A 535 -0.88 -21.27 -23.59
C LYS A 535 0.03 -20.41 -22.69
N GLY A 536 0.92 -19.63 -23.30
CA GLY A 536 1.71 -18.61 -22.61
C GLY A 536 2.64 -19.14 -21.50
N GLY A 537 3.17 -20.38 -21.64
CA GLY A 537 4.04 -21.00 -20.63
C GLY A 537 3.27 -21.65 -19.48
N TYR A 538 1.91 -21.75 -19.56
CA TYR A 538 1.05 -22.38 -18.56
C TYR A 538 0.29 -23.55 -19.19
N GLY A 539 0.05 -24.60 -18.40
CA GLY A 539 -0.74 -25.76 -18.82
C GLY A 539 -1.77 -26.17 -17.78
N LEU A 540 -2.96 -26.54 -18.24
CA LEU A 540 -4.04 -27.16 -17.45
C LEU A 540 -4.03 -28.67 -17.67
N TYR A 541 -3.99 -29.42 -16.59
CA TYR A 541 -3.94 -30.87 -16.57
C TYR A 541 -5.08 -31.45 -15.75
N LYS A 542 -5.60 -32.59 -16.20
CA LYS A 542 -6.48 -33.46 -15.42
C LYS A 542 -5.63 -34.56 -14.75
N CYS A 543 -5.89 -34.85 -13.47
CA CYS A 543 -5.34 -36.02 -12.79
C CYS A 543 -6.04 -37.29 -13.28
N ILE A 544 -5.30 -38.24 -13.86
CA ILE A 544 -5.83 -39.52 -14.37
C ILE A 544 -5.49 -40.67 -13.47
#